data_d36988acea6215b37cc5f90a00d75db4
#
_entry.id   d36988acea6215b37cc5f90a00d75db4
#
_cell.length_a   1.000
_cell.length_b   1.000
_cell.length_c   1.000
_cell.angle_alpha   90.00
_cell.angle_beta   90.00
_cell.angle_gamma   90.00
#
_symmetry.space_group_name_H-M   'P 1'
#
loop_
_entity.id
_entity.type
_entity.pdbx_description
1 polymer ?
#
loop_
_entity_poly.entity_id
_entity_poly.type
_entity_poly.pdbx_seq_one_letter_code
_entity_poly.pdbx_strand_id
1 'polypeptide(L)'
;MRSPHEIKGVIETRLKDYLSRDRTGVRRALLQLFIRVKCLTISEIFAILSRKFSISYHSLAAMVGLIASKIGILHIRKSREGSCSVYSLKEQYAGMVKRIVS
;
A
#
# COMPACT_ATOMS: atom_id res chain seq x y z
N MET A 1 3.03 -2.68 26.65
CA MET A 1 2.36 -3.05 25.40
C MET A 1 1.39 -1.94 25.00
N ARG A 2 1.43 -1.54 23.73
CA ARG A 2 0.53 -0.48 23.24
C ARG A 2 -0.87 -1.05 23.00
N SER A 3 -1.89 -0.25 23.28
CA SER A 3 -3.26 -0.61 23.00
C SER A 3 -3.49 -0.61 21.47
N PRO A 4 -4.50 -1.32 20.96
CA PRO A 4 -4.83 -1.28 19.54
C PRO A 4 -5.09 0.15 19.03
N HIS A 5 -5.67 1.00 19.86
CA HIS A 5 -5.92 2.40 19.51
C HIS A 5 -4.62 3.18 19.32
N GLU A 6 -3.64 2.97 20.18
CA GLU A 6 -2.33 3.63 20.09
C GLU A 6 -1.57 3.16 18.84
N ILE A 7 -1.63 1.85 18.55
CA ILE A 7 -0.99 1.29 17.35
C ILE A 7 -1.60 1.91 16.10
N LYS A 8 -2.92 2.04 16.06
CA LYS A 8 -3.61 2.63 14.93
C LYS A 8 -3.20 4.09 14.71
N GLY A 9 -3.03 4.85 15.79
CA GLY A 9 -2.57 6.23 15.72
C GLY A 9 -1.16 6.36 15.16
N VAL A 10 -0.26 5.44 15.55
CA VAL A 10 1.10 5.42 15.02
C VAL A 10 1.11 5.14 13.52
N ILE A 11 0.30 4.17 13.10
CA ILE A 11 0.19 3.81 11.68
C ILE A 11 -0.38 4.97 10.87
N GLU A 12 -1.40 5.64 11.40
CA GLU A 12 -2.00 6.80 10.74
C GLU A 12 -0.97 7.91 10.52
N THR A 13 -0.16 8.18 11.53
CA THR A 13 0.90 9.19 11.44
C THR A 13 1.92 8.83 10.38
N ARG A 14 2.36 7.56 10.35
CA ARG A 14 3.31 7.08 9.34
C ARG A 14 2.74 7.21 7.93
N LEU A 15 1.47 6.88 7.77
CA LEU A 15 0.79 6.96 6.48
C LEU A 15 0.67 8.39 6.00
N LYS A 16 0.28 9.31 6.87
CA LYS A 16 0.20 10.73 6.52
C LYS A 16 1.55 11.31 6.14
N ASP A 17 2.60 10.93 6.88
CA ASP A 17 3.96 11.36 6.57
C ASP A 17 4.40 10.83 5.19
N TYR A 18 4.12 9.56 4.92
CA TYR A 18 4.43 8.95 3.64
C TYR A 18 3.76 9.70 2.48
N LEU A 19 2.48 10.02 2.63
CA LEU A 19 1.72 10.73 1.59
C LEU A 19 2.13 12.19 1.45
N SER A 20 2.63 12.81 2.51
CA SER A 20 3.08 14.19 2.45
C SER A 20 4.29 14.37 1.51
N ARG A 21 5.00 13.30 1.22
CA ARG A 21 6.16 13.29 0.33
C ARG A 21 5.82 12.84 -1.09
N ASP A 22 4.54 12.69 -1.38
CA ASP A 22 4.07 12.25 -2.69
C ASP A 22 4.11 13.40 -3.69
N ARG A 23 5.09 13.38 -4.59
CA ARG A 23 5.29 14.45 -5.56
C ARG A 23 4.39 14.34 -6.79
N THR A 24 4.13 13.13 -7.23
CA THR A 24 3.41 12.90 -8.49
C THR A 24 1.98 12.42 -8.28
N GLY A 25 1.62 12.07 -7.04
CA GLY A 25 0.33 11.47 -6.75
C GLY A 25 0.34 9.96 -6.88
N VAL A 26 1.49 9.35 -7.21
CA VAL A 26 1.57 7.90 -7.39
C VAL A 26 1.35 7.14 -6.10
N ARG A 27 1.82 7.66 -4.96
CA ARG A 27 1.62 7.00 -3.67
C ARG A 27 0.15 6.96 -3.29
N ARG A 28 -0.55 8.08 -3.48
CA ARG A 28 -1.99 8.16 -3.23
C ARG A 28 -2.75 7.22 -4.16
N ALA A 29 -2.40 7.23 -5.45
CA ALA A 29 -3.03 6.36 -6.45
C ALA A 29 -2.84 4.88 -6.11
N LEU A 30 -1.65 4.51 -5.63
CA LEU A 30 -1.35 3.15 -5.21
C LEU A 30 -2.27 2.71 -4.06
N LEU A 31 -2.42 3.56 -3.05
CA LEU A 31 -3.27 3.24 -1.91
C LEU A 31 -4.75 3.20 -2.31
N GLN A 32 -5.19 4.09 -3.19
CA GLN A 32 -6.55 4.07 -3.71
C GLN A 32 -6.83 2.77 -4.47
N LEU A 33 -5.83 2.26 -5.18
CA LEU A 33 -5.95 1.00 -5.89
C LEU A 33 -6.19 -0.17 -4.92
N PHE A 34 -5.47 -0.20 -3.79
CA PHE A 34 -5.67 -1.22 -2.77
C PHE A 34 -7.04 -1.13 -2.09
N ILE A 35 -7.63 0.05 -2.05
CA ILE A 35 -9.01 0.21 -1.56
C ILE A 35 -10.01 -0.42 -2.54
N ARG A 36 -9.75 -0.25 -3.84
CA ARG A 36 -10.67 -0.71 -4.89
C ARG A 36 -10.54 -2.19 -5.20
N VAL A 37 -9.33 -2.75 -5.11
CA VAL A 37 -9.05 -4.13 -5.46
C VAL A 37 -8.41 -4.82 -4.26
N LYS A 38 -9.02 -5.88 -3.78
CA LYS A 38 -8.61 -6.55 -2.54
C LYS A 38 -7.20 -7.12 -2.58
N CYS A 39 -6.86 -7.81 -3.67
CA CYS A 39 -5.57 -8.51 -3.78
C CYS A 39 -4.89 -8.14 -5.08
N LEU A 40 -3.61 -7.80 -4.99
CA LEU A 40 -2.83 -7.37 -6.15
C LEU A 40 -1.40 -7.89 -6.06
N THR A 41 -0.86 -8.30 -7.21
CA THR A 41 0.58 -8.57 -7.35
C THR A 41 1.25 -7.28 -7.80
N ILE A 42 2.58 -7.24 -7.68
CA ILE A 42 3.35 -6.09 -8.17
C ILE A 42 3.15 -5.90 -9.67
N SER A 43 3.11 -7.01 -10.43
CA SER A 43 2.89 -6.96 -11.88
C SER A 43 1.55 -6.33 -12.24
N GLU A 44 0.50 -6.68 -11.50
CA GLU A 44 -0.82 -6.12 -11.73
C GLU A 44 -0.85 -4.62 -11.41
N ILE A 45 -0.24 -4.24 -10.29
CA ILE A 45 -0.16 -2.84 -9.89
C ILE A 45 0.61 -2.04 -10.92
N PHE A 46 1.74 -2.58 -11.38
CA PHE A 46 2.55 -1.92 -12.40
C PHE A 46 1.80 -1.73 -13.71
N ALA A 47 1.06 -2.76 -14.15
CA ALA A 47 0.27 -2.67 -15.38
C ALA A 47 -0.76 -1.54 -15.31
N ILE A 48 -1.32 -1.30 -14.13
CA ILE A 48 -2.33 -0.26 -13.94
C ILE A 48 -1.69 1.13 -13.80
N LEU A 49 -0.73 1.27 -12.90
CA LEU A 49 -0.15 2.57 -12.57
C LEU A 49 0.79 3.11 -13.63
N SER A 50 1.47 2.24 -14.37
CA SER A 50 2.39 2.68 -15.43
C SER A 50 1.66 3.38 -16.58
N ARG A 51 0.36 3.25 -16.67
CA ARG A 51 -0.44 3.98 -17.67
C ARG A 51 -0.55 5.47 -17.36
N LYS A 52 -0.50 5.82 -16.09
CA LYS A 52 -0.64 7.22 -15.64
C LYS A 52 0.66 7.83 -15.16
N PHE A 53 1.55 7.01 -14.63
CA PHE A 53 2.78 7.49 -13.99
C PHE A 53 4.00 6.89 -14.64
N SER A 54 5.03 7.71 -14.79
CA SER A 54 6.32 7.26 -15.29
C SER A 54 7.10 6.67 -14.13
N ILE A 55 6.91 5.39 -13.88
CA ILE A 55 7.54 4.69 -12.76
C ILE A 55 8.07 3.34 -13.23
N SER A 56 9.26 2.96 -12.72
CA SER A 56 9.83 1.66 -13.03
C SER A 56 9.23 0.58 -12.15
N TYR A 57 9.29 -0.66 -12.64
CA TYR A 57 8.84 -1.82 -11.87
C TYR A 57 9.59 -1.91 -10.53
N HIS A 58 10.90 -1.69 -10.57
CA HIS A 58 11.74 -1.75 -9.38
C HIS A 58 11.32 -0.71 -8.33
N SER A 59 11.08 0.53 -8.76
CA SER A 59 10.66 1.60 -7.86
C SER A 59 9.30 1.29 -7.24
N LEU A 60 8.38 0.75 -8.04
CA LEU A 60 7.06 0.38 -7.55
C LEU A 60 7.14 -0.75 -6.53
N ALA A 61 7.95 -1.77 -6.81
CA ALA A 61 8.14 -2.88 -5.88
C ALA A 61 8.70 -2.38 -4.54
N ALA A 62 9.65 -1.44 -4.58
CA ALA A 62 10.20 -0.83 -3.38
C ALA A 62 9.14 -0.06 -2.59
N MET A 63 8.26 0.66 -3.28
CA MET A 63 7.17 1.40 -2.63
C MET A 63 6.21 0.45 -1.91
N VAL A 64 5.79 -0.61 -2.58
CA VAL A 64 4.87 -1.59 -1.99
C VAL A 64 5.53 -2.29 -0.80
N GLY A 65 6.79 -2.66 -0.94
CA GLY A 65 7.56 -3.27 0.15
C GLY A 65 7.66 -2.37 1.38
N LEU A 66 7.85 -1.07 1.17
CA LEU A 66 7.92 -0.11 2.26
C LEU A 66 6.57 0.04 2.97
N ILE A 67 5.48 0.08 2.21
CA ILE A 67 4.14 0.15 2.77
C ILE A 67 3.85 -1.10 3.60
N ALA A 68 4.25 -2.26 3.12
CA ALA A 68 4.04 -3.52 3.83
C ALA A 68 4.88 -3.64 5.10
N SER A 69 6.15 -3.21 5.05
CA SER A 69 7.08 -3.40 6.16
C SER A 69 7.12 -2.24 7.16
N LYS A 70 7.24 -1.00 6.68
CA LYS A 70 7.39 0.15 7.57
C LYS A 70 6.07 0.75 8.03
N ILE A 71 5.11 0.86 7.13
CA ILE A 71 3.79 1.37 7.52
C ILE A 71 2.97 0.25 8.14
N GLY A 72 3.04 -0.94 7.57
CA GLY A 72 2.43 -2.14 8.16
C GLY A 72 0.95 -2.30 7.90
N ILE A 73 0.44 -1.76 6.81
CA ILE A 73 -0.99 -1.83 6.48
C ILE A 73 -1.33 -2.89 5.45
N LEU A 74 -0.34 -3.60 4.94
CA LEU A 74 -0.55 -4.63 3.93
C LEU A 74 -0.22 -6.02 4.45
N HIS A 75 -1.05 -7.00 4.08
CA HIS A 75 -0.72 -8.41 4.19
C HIS A 75 0.06 -8.83 2.95
N ILE A 76 1.02 -9.72 3.13
CA ILE A 76 1.75 -10.34 2.04
C ILE A 76 1.48 -11.83 2.11
N ARG A 77 1.07 -12.40 1.00
CA ARG A 77 0.82 -13.83 0.90
C ARG A 77 1.42 -14.33 -0.40
N LYS A 78 2.09 -15.47 -0.35
CA LYS A 78 2.63 -16.07 -1.57
C LYS A 78 1.52 -16.77 -2.33
N SER A 79 1.60 -16.76 -3.66
CA SER A 79 0.66 -17.48 -4.50
C SER A 79 0.82 -18.99 -4.25
N ARG A 80 -0.18 -19.78 -4.67
CA ARG A 80 -0.13 -21.24 -4.53
C ARG A 80 1.12 -21.85 -5.14
N GLU A 81 1.58 -21.27 -6.22
CA GLU A 81 2.77 -21.73 -6.95
C GLU A 81 4.06 -21.21 -6.34
N GLY A 82 3.98 -20.31 -5.36
CA GLY A 82 5.15 -19.72 -4.73
C GLY A 82 5.94 -18.79 -5.63
N SER A 83 5.42 -18.49 -6.82
CA SER A 83 6.13 -17.70 -7.83
C SER A 83 6.02 -16.20 -7.65
N CYS A 84 4.99 -15.72 -6.95
CA CYS A 84 4.83 -14.28 -6.72
C CYS A 84 4.13 -14.00 -5.41
N SER A 85 4.30 -12.78 -4.93
CA SER A 85 3.65 -12.32 -3.71
C SER A 85 2.37 -11.57 -4.04
N VAL A 86 1.33 -11.82 -3.27
CA VAL A 86 0.04 -11.14 -3.39
C VAL A 86 -0.11 -10.22 -2.19
N TYR A 87 -0.42 -8.97 -2.45
CA TYR A 87 -0.57 -7.95 -1.42
C TYR A 87 -2.04 -7.59 -1.26
N SER A 88 -2.45 -7.38 -0.02
CA SER A 88 -3.81 -6.94 0.27
C SER A 88 -3.80 -5.99 1.45
N LEU A 89 -4.71 -5.01 1.43
CA LEU A 89 -4.84 -4.06 2.52
C LEU A 89 -5.47 -4.77 3.73
N LYS A 90 -4.86 -4.58 4.90
CA LYS A 90 -5.40 -5.13 6.13
C LYS A 90 -6.76 -4.50 6.41
N GLU A 91 -7.76 -5.32 6.63
CA GLU A 91 -9.14 -4.87 6.79
C GLU A 91 -9.31 -3.89 7.94
N GLN A 92 -8.58 -4.10 9.03
CA GLN A 92 -8.65 -3.23 10.20
C GLN A 92 -8.18 -1.80 9.93
N TYR A 93 -7.42 -1.58 8.85
CA TYR A 93 -6.92 -0.26 8.47
C TYR A 93 -7.59 0.31 7.24
N ALA A 94 -8.45 -0.47 6.58
CA ALA A 94 -9.07 -0.05 5.32
C ALA A 94 -9.88 1.24 5.44
N GLY A 95 -10.65 1.37 6.51
CA GLY A 95 -11.45 2.58 6.75
C GLY A 95 -10.59 3.83 6.93
N MET A 96 -9.49 3.68 7.68
CA MET A 96 -8.56 4.77 7.91
C MET A 96 -7.87 5.19 6.62
N VAL A 97 -7.37 4.22 5.84
CA VAL A 97 -6.70 4.49 4.57
C VAL A 97 -7.65 5.18 3.61
N LYS A 98 -8.87 4.69 3.50
CA LYS A 98 -9.89 5.28 2.63
C LYS A 98 -10.14 6.75 2.97
N ARG A 99 -10.24 7.05 4.27
CA ARG A 99 -10.45 8.43 4.74
C ARG A 99 -9.28 9.34 4.36
N ILE A 100 -8.06 8.84 4.51
CA ILE A 100 -6.85 9.63 4.28
C ILE A 100 -6.61 9.89 2.79
N VAL A 101 -6.89 8.91 1.93
CA VAL A 101 -6.59 9.03 0.49
C VAL A 101 -7.75 9.56 -0.35
N SER A 102 -8.91 9.71 0.25
CA SER A 102 -10.09 10.23 -0.47
C SER A 102 -10.07 11.74 -0.63
#